data_86e513d3e7128bcc80ea700f1102f2a1
#
_entry.id   86e513d3e7128bcc80ea700f1102f2a1
#
_cell.length_a   1.000
_cell.length_b   1.000
_cell.length_c   1.000
_cell.angle_alpha   90.00
_cell.angle_beta   90.00
_cell.angle_gamma   90.00
#
_symmetry.space_group_name_H-M   'P 1'
#
loop_
_entity.id
_entity.type
_entity.pdbx_description
1 polymer ?
#
loop_
_entity_poly.entity_id
_entity_poly.type
_entity_poly.pdbx_seq_one_letter_code
_entity_poly.pdbx_strand_id
1 'polypeptide(L)'
;ENKDPFFSMRSHLLSGHTEIFNMEVGTLIYGAGKGILRSFQDFDLCAEPYMTDSGNKIFYFGDLDYEGIGIYENLVERFQDRWEIKPFIPAYEAMLNKADRLENLPETKEHQNRNITSIFFSYFSNTTVEKMQAVLQNERYVPQEILNRADF
;
A
#
# COMPACT_ATOMS: atom_id res chain seq x y z
N GLU A 1 4.29 -3.77 1.23
CA GLU A 1 4.51 -4.82 0.21
C GLU A 1 6.00 -5.17 0.12
N ASN A 2 6.87 -4.22 -0.17
CA ASN A 2 8.30 -4.40 -0.40
C ASN A 2 9.13 -4.34 0.89
N LYS A 3 10.37 -4.92 0.86
CA LYS A 3 11.24 -5.00 2.04
C LYS A 3 11.76 -3.65 2.49
N ASP A 4 12.26 -2.83 1.57
CA ASP A 4 12.94 -1.58 1.92
C ASP A 4 12.01 -0.56 2.58
N PRO A 5 10.78 -0.30 2.06
CA PRO A 5 9.79 0.51 2.77
C PRO A 5 9.39 -0.08 4.12
N PHE A 6 9.24 -1.41 4.23
CA PHE A 6 8.96 -2.07 5.50
C PHE A 6 10.07 -1.80 6.52
N PHE A 7 11.34 -1.96 6.16
CA PHE A 7 12.46 -1.70 7.07
C PHE A 7 12.60 -0.22 7.41
N SER A 8 12.30 0.68 6.49
CA SER A 8 12.30 2.13 6.74
C SER A 8 11.23 2.52 7.77
N MET A 9 9.99 2.05 7.59
CA MET A 9 8.89 2.27 8.53
C MET A 9 9.18 1.62 9.88
N ARG A 10 9.69 0.38 9.89
CA ARG A 10 10.10 -0.32 11.11
C ARG A 10 11.16 0.45 11.88
N SER A 11 12.19 0.96 11.20
CA SER A 11 13.25 1.75 11.82
C SER A 11 12.72 3.05 12.41
N HIS A 12 11.78 3.70 11.72
CA HIS A 12 11.11 4.90 12.21
C HIS A 12 10.36 4.61 13.52
N LEU A 13 9.51 3.57 13.56
CA LEU A 13 8.78 3.17 14.75
C LEU A 13 9.72 2.76 15.91
N LEU A 14 10.78 1.98 15.63
CA LEU A 14 11.77 1.56 16.65
C LEU A 14 12.60 2.72 17.21
N SER A 15 12.64 3.88 16.54
CA SER A 15 13.30 5.08 17.07
C SER A 15 12.43 5.91 18.02
N GLY A 16 11.28 5.38 18.42
CA GLY A 16 10.39 5.99 19.42
C GLY A 16 9.19 6.74 18.84
N HIS A 17 9.00 6.70 17.51
CA HIS A 17 7.79 7.21 16.89
C HIS A 17 6.66 6.19 16.96
N THR A 18 5.42 6.64 17.10
CA THR A 18 4.22 5.79 17.12
C THR A 18 3.33 6.00 15.91
N GLU A 19 3.68 6.96 15.07
CA GLU A 19 2.90 7.39 13.92
C GLU A 19 3.71 7.30 12.64
N ILE A 20 3.03 7.05 11.53
CA ILE A 20 3.54 7.19 10.16
C ILE A 20 2.54 8.05 9.40
N PHE A 21 2.97 9.18 8.82
CA PHE A 21 2.10 10.17 8.18
C PHE A 21 0.96 10.67 9.10
N ASN A 22 1.26 10.93 10.39
CA ASN A 22 0.31 11.34 11.42
C ASN A 22 -0.81 10.31 11.68
N MET A 23 -0.59 9.05 11.35
CA MET A 23 -1.49 7.94 11.67
C MET A 23 -0.81 7.00 12.64
N GLU A 24 -1.46 6.72 13.76
CA GLU A 24 -0.98 5.79 14.78
C GLU A 24 -0.89 4.36 14.20
N VAL A 25 0.25 3.72 14.42
CA VAL A 25 0.55 2.37 13.92
C VAL A 25 0.79 1.42 15.08
N GLY A 26 -0.18 0.56 15.37
CA GLY A 26 -0.04 -0.48 16.39
C GLY A 26 0.78 -1.68 15.92
N THR A 27 0.67 -2.03 14.65
CA THR A 27 1.39 -3.19 14.08
C THR A 27 1.78 -2.92 12.63
N LEU A 28 3.01 -3.28 12.28
CA LEU A 28 3.51 -3.24 10.91
C LEU A 28 3.71 -4.67 10.40
N ILE A 29 3.06 -5.01 9.30
CA ILE A 29 3.10 -6.36 8.70
C ILE A 29 3.82 -6.30 7.34
N TYR A 30 4.80 -7.20 7.16
CA TYR A 30 5.44 -7.38 5.86
C TYR A 30 4.64 -8.36 4.99
N GLY A 31 4.06 -7.84 3.89
CA GLY A 31 3.16 -8.60 3.03
C GLY A 31 3.83 -9.48 1.98
N ALA A 32 5.08 -9.21 1.62
CA ALA A 32 5.82 -9.95 0.58
C ALA A 32 5.06 -10.06 -0.77
N GLY A 33 4.52 -8.95 -1.25
CA GLY A 33 3.79 -8.90 -2.52
C GLY A 33 2.55 -9.80 -2.52
N LYS A 34 2.33 -10.55 -3.59
CA LYS A 34 1.19 -11.50 -3.70
C LYS A 34 1.14 -12.57 -2.61
N GLY A 35 2.24 -12.79 -1.90
CA GLY A 35 2.31 -13.74 -0.79
C GLY A 35 1.30 -13.44 0.32
N ILE A 36 0.97 -12.16 0.53
CA ILE A 36 -0.01 -11.74 1.53
C ILE A 36 -1.39 -12.36 1.33
N LEU A 37 -1.81 -12.58 0.08
CA LEU A 37 -3.12 -13.17 -0.24
C LEU A 37 -3.28 -14.57 0.33
N ARG A 38 -2.18 -15.29 0.52
CA ARG A 38 -2.17 -16.61 1.12
C ARG A 38 -1.92 -16.56 2.63
N SER A 39 -0.91 -15.82 3.07
CA SER A 39 -0.56 -15.74 4.49
C SER A 39 -1.64 -15.06 5.33
N PHE A 40 -2.45 -14.18 4.73
CA PHE A 40 -3.53 -13.50 5.42
C PHE A 40 -4.76 -14.40 5.66
N GLN A 41 -4.87 -15.56 4.99
CA GLN A 41 -5.96 -16.52 5.23
C GLN A 41 -5.96 -17.06 6.65
N ASP A 42 -4.77 -17.26 7.21
CA ASP A 42 -4.57 -17.83 8.55
C ASP A 42 -4.23 -16.75 9.59
N PHE A 43 -4.45 -15.47 9.26
CA PHE A 43 -4.07 -14.34 10.12
C PHE A 43 -4.66 -14.47 11.53
N ASP A 44 -5.92 -14.82 11.67
CA ASP A 44 -6.60 -14.98 12.96
C ASP A 44 -6.01 -16.10 13.81
N LEU A 45 -5.40 -17.10 13.17
CA LEU A 45 -4.81 -18.24 13.87
C LEU A 45 -3.37 -17.96 14.35
N CYS A 46 -2.71 -16.98 13.73
CA CYS A 46 -1.29 -16.68 13.94
C CYS A 46 -1.07 -15.33 14.63
N ALA A 47 -2.07 -14.45 14.62
CA ALA A 47 -1.95 -13.10 15.15
C ALA A 47 -2.18 -13.06 16.68
N GLU A 48 -1.54 -12.10 17.33
CA GLU A 48 -1.81 -11.82 18.74
C GLU A 48 -3.24 -11.26 18.90
N PRO A 49 -3.92 -11.49 20.05
CA PRO A 49 -5.32 -11.09 20.23
C PRO A 49 -5.63 -9.63 19.93
N TYR A 50 -4.72 -8.71 20.28
CA TYR A 50 -4.91 -7.27 20.00
C TYR A 50 -4.89 -6.95 18.50
N MET A 51 -4.25 -7.78 17.69
CA MET A 51 -4.19 -7.58 16.23
C MET A 51 -5.49 -7.98 15.55
N THR A 52 -6.29 -8.83 16.17
CA THR A 52 -7.57 -9.34 15.64
C THR A 52 -8.78 -8.61 16.20
N ASP A 53 -8.58 -7.54 16.98
CA ASP A 53 -9.67 -6.70 17.47
C ASP A 53 -10.45 -6.08 16.30
N SER A 54 -11.78 -6.15 16.38
CA SER A 54 -12.69 -5.66 15.33
C SER A 54 -12.65 -4.14 15.13
N GLY A 55 -12.11 -3.39 16.09
CA GLY A 55 -11.88 -1.95 15.97
C GLY A 55 -10.64 -1.59 15.14
N ASN A 56 -9.78 -2.56 14.84
CA ASN A 56 -8.59 -2.32 14.05
C ASN A 56 -8.93 -2.00 12.59
N LYS A 57 -8.14 -1.08 12.01
CA LYS A 57 -8.16 -0.76 10.58
C LYS A 57 -6.89 -1.27 9.96
N ILE A 58 -7.01 -1.92 8.82
CA ILE A 58 -5.86 -2.41 8.06
C ILE A 58 -5.60 -1.47 6.90
N PHE A 59 -4.39 -0.93 6.85
CA PHE A 59 -3.95 -0.08 5.76
C PHE A 59 -2.97 -0.85 4.88
N TYR A 60 -3.32 -0.94 3.61
CA TYR A 60 -2.46 -1.53 2.59
C TYR A 60 -1.58 -0.46 1.95
N PHE A 61 -0.31 -0.79 1.78
CA PHE A 61 0.66 0.03 1.07
C PHE A 61 1.50 -0.82 0.13
N GLY A 62 1.47 -0.50 -1.16
CA GLY A 62 2.16 -1.19 -2.25
C GLY A 62 2.70 -0.21 -3.29
N ASP A 63 3.37 -0.72 -4.32
CA ASP A 63 3.75 0.06 -5.49
C ASP A 63 2.48 0.62 -6.15
N LEU A 64 2.58 1.83 -6.70
CA LEU A 64 1.51 2.37 -7.54
C LEU A 64 1.68 1.84 -8.96
N ASP A 65 1.31 0.59 -9.14
CA ASP A 65 1.27 -0.13 -10.42
C ASP A 65 0.06 -1.07 -10.48
N TYR A 66 -0.16 -1.70 -11.62
CA TYR A 66 -1.29 -2.63 -11.79
C TYR A 66 -1.22 -3.84 -10.86
N GLU A 67 -0.01 -4.31 -10.52
CA GLU A 67 0.17 -5.45 -9.62
C GLU A 67 -0.16 -5.08 -8.17
N GLY A 68 0.37 -3.97 -7.65
CA GLY A 68 0.11 -3.49 -6.29
C GLY A 68 -1.37 -3.17 -6.07
N ILE A 69 -2.02 -2.49 -7.04
CA ILE A 69 -3.47 -2.23 -7.00
C ILE A 69 -4.25 -3.56 -7.02
N GLY A 70 -3.86 -4.50 -7.90
CA GLY A 70 -4.50 -5.81 -8.00
C GLY A 70 -4.37 -6.64 -6.70
N ILE A 71 -3.24 -6.57 -6.00
CA ILE A 71 -3.06 -7.20 -4.68
C ILE A 71 -4.05 -6.60 -3.67
N TYR A 72 -4.16 -5.27 -3.62
CA TYR A 72 -5.11 -4.59 -2.75
C TYR A 72 -6.56 -5.02 -3.02
N GLU A 73 -6.99 -4.99 -4.28
CA GLU A 73 -8.36 -5.35 -4.65
C GLU A 73 -8.68 -6.82 -4.32
N ASN A 74 -7.73 -7.72 -4.54
CA ASN A 74 -7.86 -9.13 -4.14
C ASN A 74 -7.91 -9.31 -2.61
N LEU A 75 -7.17 -8.50 -1.83
CA LEU A 75 -7.27 -8.51 -0.36
C LEU A 75 -8.68 -8.10 0.09
N VAL A 76 -9.19 -6.99 -0.47
CA VAL A 76 -10.54 -6.52 -0.15
C VAL A 76 -11.57 -7.59 -0.53
N GLU A 77 -11.54 -8.10 -1.76
CA GLU A 77 -12.50 -9.11 -2.23
C GLU A 77 -12.56 -10.34 -1.32
N ARG A 78 -11.40 -10.82 -0.83
CA ARG A 78 -11.32 -12.05 -0.02
C ARG A 78 -11.66 -11.85 1.45
N PHE A 79 -11.41 -10.66 2.00
CA PHE A 79 -11.39 -10.47 3.46
C PHE A 79 -12.27 -9.33 3.97
N GLN A 80 -13.01 -8.59 3.10
CA GLN A 80 -13.87 -7.48 3.49
C GLN A 80 -14.96 -7.84 4.50
N ASP A 81 -15.42 -9.09 4.52
CA ASP A 81 -16.43 -9.56 5.48
C ASP A 81 -15.88 -9.66 6.91
N ARG A 82 -14.55 -9.65 7.06
CA ARG A 82 -13.85 -9.82 8.34
C ARG A 82 -13.06 -8.60 8.75
N TRP A 83 -12.53 -7.84 7.79
CA TRP A 83 -11.59 -6.75 8.02
C TRP A 83 -11.92 -5.52 7.19
N GLU A 84 -11.83 -4.35 7.82
CA GLU A 84 -11.83 -3.08 7.08
C GLU A 84 -10.43 -2.83 6.52
N ILE A 85 -10.26 -3.05 5.21
CA ILE A 85 -8.98 -2.89 4.50
C ILE A 85 -9.06 -1.68 3.58
N LYS A 86 -8.18 -0.71 3.78
CA LYS A 86 -8.11 0.54 3.00
C LYS A 86 -6.72 0.78 2.43
N PRO A 87 -6.58 1.51 1.33
CA PRO A 87 -5.26 1.99 0.92
C PRO A 87 -4.70 2.95 1.99
N PHE A 88 -3.40 2.95 2.19
CA PHE A 88 -2.74 3.93 3.05
C PHE A 88 -2.61 5.26 2.31
N ILE A 89 -3.70 6.03 2.26
CA ILE A 89 -3.88 7.24 1.45
C ILE A 89 -2.72 8.23 1.60
N PRO A 90 -2.27 8.62 2.83
CA PRO A 90 -1.20 9.61 2.96
C PRO A 90 0.12 9.16 2.32
N ALA A 91 0.43 7.86 2.36
CA ALA A 91 1.63 7.32 1.74
C ALA A 91 1.55 7.40 0.21
N TYR A 92 0.42 7.04 -0.39
CA TYR A 92 0.24 7.15 -1.85
C TYR A 92 0.27 8.61 -2.32
N GLU A 93 -0.30 9.55 -1.56
CA GLU A 93 -0.23 10.98 -1.87
C GLU A 93 1.20 11.50 -1.76
N ALA A 94 1.96 11.07 -0.74
CA ALA A 94 3.38 11.41 -0.60
C ALA A 94 4.22 10.84 -1.76
N MET A 95 3.94 9.60 -2.20
CA MET A 95 4.59 9.01 -3.37
C MET A 95 4.36 9.86 -4.63
N LEU A 96 3.11 10.24 -4.90
CA LEU A 96 2.77 11.08 -6.05
C LEU A 96 3.40 12.47 -5.98
N ASN A 97 3.48 13.06 -4.80
CA ASN A 97 4.12 14.36 -4.60
C ASN A 97 5.64 14.31 -4.83
N LYS A 98 6.27 13.18 -4.57
CA LYS A 98 7.70 12.94 -4.86
C LYS A 98 7.97 12.54 -6.30
N ALA A 99 6.98 12.02 -7.00
CA ALA A 99 7.06 11.64 -8.41
C ALA A 99 7.02 12.87 -9.31
N ASP A 100 8.09 13.69 -9.29
CA ASP A 100 8.14 15.02 -9.94
C ASP A 100 7.84 15.00 -11.44
N ARG A 101 8.33 13.96 -12.15
CA ARG A 101 8.19 13.85 -13.62
C ARG A 101 7.96 12.41 -14.03
N LEU A 102 6.96 12.19 -14.88
CA LEU A 102 6.64 10.87 -15.43
C LEU A 102 7.85 10.22 -16.14
N GLU A 103 8.67 11.03 -16.81
CA GLU A 103 9.86 10.58 -17.54
C GLU A 103 10.91 9.90 -16.65
N ASN A 104 10.97 10.29 -15.37
CA ASN A 104 11.93 9.77 -14.40
C ASN A 104 11.42 8.51 -13.68
N LEU A 105 10.15 8.17 -13.85
CA LEU A 105 9.56 6.98 -13.24
C LEU A 105 9.99 5.72 -14.00
N PRO A 106 10.17 4.60 -13.31
CA PRO A 106 10.46 3.33 -13.95
C PRO A 106 9.30 2.86 -14.83
N GLU A 107 9.63 2.08 -15.84
CA GLU A 107 8.64 1.47 -16.73
C GLU A 107 7.89 0.36 -16.03
N THR A 108 6.60 0.25 -16.32
CA THR A 108 5.76 -0.84 -15.83
C THR A 108 6.37 -2.19 -16.25
N LYS A 109 6.50 -3.10 -15.30
CA LYS A 109 7.01 -4.45 -15.56
C LYS A 109 6.12 -5.18 -16.57
N GLU A 110 6.74 -5.91 -17.50
CA GLU A 110 6.02 -6.73 -18.45
C GLU A 110 5.14 -7.78 -17.77
N HIS A 111 4.06 -8.17 -18.43
CA HIS A 111 3.14 -9.24 -17.98
C HIS A 111 2.32 -8.94 -16.70
N GLN A 112 2.25 -7.70 -16.24
CA GLN A 112 1.30 -7.34 -15.18
C GLN A 112 -0.15 -7.50 -15.66
N ASN A 113 -0.99 -8.07 -14.81
CA ASN A 113 -2.43 -8.11 -15.07
C ASN A 113 -3.02 -6.72 -14.89
N ARG A 114 -3.48 -6.11 -15.99
CA ARG A 114 -4.07 -4.76 -16.01
C ARG A 114 -5.56 -4.74 -15.65
N ASN A 115 -6.13 -5.88 -15.35
CA ASN A 115 -7.54 -5.98 -15.01
C ASN A 115 -7.76 -5.58 -13.54
N ILE A 116 -7.78 -4.27 -13.30
CA ILE A 116 -8.10 -3.63 -12.03
C ILE A 116 -9.48 -2.99 -12.08
N THR A 117 -10.12 -2.87 -10.93
CA THR A 117 -11.42 -2.21 -10.79
C THR A 117 -11.25 -0.74 -10.37
N SER A 118 -12.35 -0.07 -10.03
CA SER A 118 -12.31 1.29 -9.50
C SER A 118 -12.26 1.34 -7.96
N ILE A 119 -12.24 0.21 -7.28
CA ILE A 119 -12.33 0.15 -5.81
C ILE A 119 -11.16 0.89 -5.17
N PHE A 120 -9.93 0.62 -5.62
CA PHE A 120 -8.75 1.32 -5.11
C PHE A 120 -8.86 2.84 -5.24
N PHE A 121 -9.25 3.32 -6.42
CA PHE A 121 -9.33 4.74 -6.72
C PHE A 121 -10.45 5.47 -5.98
N SER A 122 -11.49 4.76 -5.53
CA SER A 122 -12.64 5.37 -4.85
C SER A 122 -12.29 6.05 -3.51
N TYR A 123 -11.11 5.76 -2.97
CA TYR A 123 -10.62 6.36 -1.72
C TYR A 123 -9.90 7.70 -1.92
N PHE A 124 -9.61 8.10 -3.14
CA PHE A 124 -8.80 9.28 -3.44
C PHE A 124 -9.63 10.40 -4.08
N SER A 125 -9.12 11.63 -3.99
CA SER A 125 -9.72 12.76 -4.70
C SER A 125 -9.61 12.58 -6.22
N ASN A 126 -10.52 13.20 -6.98
CA ASN A 126 -10.47 13.14 -8.45
C ASN A 126 -9.11 13.57 -8.99
N THR A 127 -8.55 14.64 -8.44
CA THR A 127 -7.21 15.15 -8.85
C THR A 127 -6.10 14.13 -8.58
N THR A 128 -6.17 13.41 -7.46
CA THR A 128 -5.21 12.36 -7.12
C THR A 128 -5.38 11.16 -8.07
N VAL A 129 -6.61 10.77 -8.37
CA VAL A 129 -6.92 9.69 -9.32
C VAL A 129 -6.41 10.02 -10.72
N GLU A 130 -6.61 11.24 -11.21
CA GLU A 130 -6.09 11.68 -12.51
C GLU A 130 -4.57 11.54 -12.59
N LYS A 131 -3.84 11.92 -11.54
CA LYS A 131 -2.38 11.73 -11.47
C LYS A 131 -1.98 10.26 -11.49
N MET A 132 -2.66 9.41 -10.69
CA MET A 132 -2.42 7.97 -10.67
C MET A 132 -2.64 7.34 -12.04
N GLN A 133 -3.76 7.68 -12.67
CA GLN A 133 -4.11 7.18 -14.00
C GLN A 133 -3.11 7.65 -15.07
N ALA A 134 -2.64 8.89 -14.99
CA ALA A 134 -1.61 9.39 -15.90
C ALA A 134 -0.31 8.58 -15.79
N VAL A 135 0.12 8.20 -14.58
CA VAL A 135 1.29 7.32 -14.38
C VAL A 135 1.07 5.97 -15.08
N LEU A 136 -0.05 5.30 -14.79
CA LEU A 136 -0.35 3.96 -15.31
C LEU A 136 -0.54 3.96 -16.84
N GLN A 137 -1.24 4.95 -17.40
CA GLN A 137 -1.48 5.07 -18.85
C GLN A 137 -0.20 5.36 -19.65
N ASN A 138 0.80 6.00 -19.03
CA ASN A 138 2.12 6.22 -19.63
C ASN A 138 3.07 5.04 -19.43
N GLU A 139 2.56 3.85 -19.09
CA GLU A 139 3.37 2.65 -18.88
C GLU A 139 4.46 2.86 -17.81
N ARG A 140 4.16 3.66 -16.77
CA ARG A 140 5.05 3.95 -15.66
C ARG A 140 4.44 3.49 -14.35
N TYR A 141 5.26 3.41 -13.31
CA TYR A 141 4.79 3.16 -11.96
C TYR A 141 5.56 3.99 -10.93
N VAL A 142 4.97 4.19 -9.75
CA VAL A 142 5.68 4.81 -8.62
C VAL A 142 6.04 3.71 -7.62
N PRO A 143 7.34 3.42 -7.45
CA PRO A 143 7.78 2.42 -6.47
C PRO A 143 7.63 2.95 -5.06
N GLN A 144 7.30 2.08 -4.10
CA GLN A 144 7.24 2.43 -2.67
C GLN A 144 8.56 3.00 -2.14
N GLU A 145 9.68 2.57 -2.73
CA GLU A 145 11.04 2.97 -2.38
C GLU A 145 11.31 4.46 -2.64
N ILE A 146 10.43 5.17 -3.34
CA ILE A 146 10.51 6.63 -3.48
C ILE A 146 10.40 7.32 -2.12
N LEU A 147 9.69 6.69 -1.16
CA LEU A 147 9.60 7.15 0.21
C LEU A 147 10.73 6.56 1.05
N ASN A 148 11.23 7.36 1.97
CA ASN A 148 12.25 6.97 2.91
C ASN A 148 11.91 7.47 4.32
N ARG A 149 12.75 7.18 5.31
CA ARG A 149 12.52 7.49 6.72
C ARG A 149 12.25 8.98 7.00
N ALA A 150 12.77 9.90 6.19
CA ALA A 150 12.58 11.33 6.38
C ALA A 150 11.18 11.82 5.94
N ASP A 151 10.40 10.97 5.30
CA ASP A 151 9.07 11.29 4.80
C ASP A 151 7.96 10.91 5.80
N PHE A 152 8.27 10.12 6.83
CA PHE A 152 7.31 9.54 7.80
C PHE A 152 7.02 10.43 8.97
#